data_60db4b2445f2ba3ea88b05796e52b745
#
_entry.id   60db4b2445f2ba3ea88b05796e52b745
#
_cell.length_a   1.000
_cell.length_b   1.000
_cell.length_c   1.000
_cell.angle_alpha   90.00
_cell.angle_beta   90.00
_cell.angle_gamma   90.00
#
_symmetry.space_group_name_H-M   'P 1'
#
loop_
_entity.id
_entity.type
_entity.pdbx_description
1 polymer ?
#
loop_
_entity_poly.entity_id
_entity_poly.type
_entity_poly.pdbx_seq_one_letter_code
_entity_poly.pdbx_strand_id
1 'polypeptide(L)'
;NKIEFQKNYGWPKASYGEPYGQKKGQPIFFKEHKKNGFQEPLFAFSKAVGISELIHISNNFSSFWIDNFLISSLWGQSIYRMKFDENFERTIFFEKIYIGQRIRDIKYHNKLNAVLLALEETGEIGIITNK
;
A
#
# COMPACT_ATOMS: atom_id res chain seq x y z
N ASN A 1 2.09 7.96 0.11
CA ASN A 1 2.70 9.28 -0.07
C ASN A 1 4.23 9.19 0.06
N LYS A 2 4.98 9.97 -0.72
CA LYS A 2 6.37 10.32 -0.44
C LYS A 2 6.34 11.46 0.58
N ILE A 3 6.75 11.19 1.82
CA ILE A 3 6.66 12.17 2.90
C ILE A 3 7.81 13.16 2.80
N GLU A 4 7.47 14.44 2.75
CA GLU A 4 8.41 15.57 2.70
C GLU A 4 8.14 16.52 3.85
N PHE A 5 9.20 17.17 4.33
CA PHE A 5 9.11 18.11 5.45
C PHE A 5 8.14 19.26 5.15
N GLN A 6 7.29 19.60 6.12
CA GLN A 6 6.30 20.68 6.05
C GLN A 6 5.25 20.57 4.91
N LYS A 7 5.09 19.42 4.28
CA LYS A 7 4.04 19.22 3.27
C LYS A 7 2.72 18.74 3.88
N ASN A 8 1.62 19.26 3.35
CA ASN A 8 0.27 18.86 3.72
C ASN A 8 -0.35 17.98 2.63
N TYR A 9 -0.78 16.79 2.99
CA TYR A 9 -1.35 15.78 2.07
C TYR A 9 -2.88 15.78 2.05
N GLY A 10 -3.52 16.77 2.66
CA GLY A 10 -4.92 17.10 2.48
C GLY A 10 -5.94 16.41 3.39
N TRP A 11 -5.58 15.35 4.12
CA TRP A 11 -6.54 14.69 5.00
C TRP A 11 -7.03 15.62 6.13
N PRO A 12 -8.36 15.67 6.45
CA PRO A 12 -9.46 14.91 5.87
C PRO A 12 -10.20 15.62 4.73
N LYS A 13 -9.66 16.69 4.15
CA LYS A 13 -10.31 17.51 3.11
C LYS A 13 -10.15 16.93 1.71
N ALA A 14 -8.97 16.37 1.41
CA ALA A 14 -8.66 15.77 0.12
C ALA A 14 -8.32 14.28 0.27
N SER A 15 -8.88 13.45 -0.60
CA SER A 15 -8.60 12.01 -0.67
C SER A 15 -9.06 11.44 -2.00
N TYR A 16 -8.26 10.57 -2.60
CA TYR A 16 -8.68 9.75 -3.74
C TYR A 16 -9.56 8.57 -3.31
N GLY A 17 -9.45 8.14 -2.05
CA GLY A 17 -10.27 7.08 -1.49
C GLY A 17 -11.75 7.45 -1.42
N GLU A 18 -12.61 6.44 -1.45
CA GLU A 18 -14.04 6.61 -1.19
C GLU A 18 -14.28 6.65 0.32
N PRO A 19 -15.20 7.49 0.81
CA PRO A 19 -15.60 7.49 2.21
C PRO A 19 -16.17 6.13 2.61
N TYR A 20 -15.83 5.64 3.80
CA TYR A 20 -16.47 4.46 4.36
C TYR A 20 -17.95 4.73 4.66
N GLY A 21 -18.83 3.86 4.13
CA GLY A 21 -20.26 3.92 4.47
C GLY A 21 -20.92 5.24 4.09
N GLN A 22 -20.75 5.70 2.85
CA GLN A 22 -21.27 6.97 2.36
C GLN A 22 -22.76 7.14 2.70
N LYS A 23 -23.06 7.92 3.73
CA LYS A 23 -24.41 8.37 4.03
C LYS A 23 -24.69 9.64 3.21
N LYS A 24 -25.94 9.76 2.72
CA LYS A 24 -26.42 10.96 2.02
C LYS A 24 -26.09 12.21 2.86
N GLY A 25 -25.32 13.17 2.29
CA GLY A 25 -24.92 14.40 2.97
C GLY A 25 -23.52 14.40 3.62
N GLN A 26 -22.72 13.35 3.49
CA GLN A 26 -21.33 13.40 3.92
C GLN A 26 -20.49 14.27 2.97
N PRO A 27 -19.43 14.95 3.49
CA PRO A 27 -18.59 15.80 2.67
C PRO A 27 -17.88 14.98 1.59
N ILE A 28 -17.91 15.48 0.37
CA ILE A 28 -17.17 14.91 -0.76
C ILE A 28 -15.72 15.36 -0.62
N PHE A 29 -14.78 14.42 -0.60
CA PHE A 29 -13.34 14.75 -0.62
C PHE A 29 -12.94 15.42 -1.94
N PHE A 30 -12.06 16.42 -1.85
CA PHE A 30 -11.39 16.94 -3.03
C PHE A 30 -10.51 15.83 -3.63
N LYS A 31 -10.63 15.60 -4.92
CA LYS A 31 -9.82 14.60 -5.64
C LYS A 31 -8.51 15.19 -6.14
N GLU A 32 -8.53 16.46 -6.52
CA GLU A 32 -7.37 17.16 -7.07
C GLU A 32 -6.60 17.86 -5.94
N HIS A 33 -5.65 17.16 -5.32
CA HIS A 33 -4.89 17.66 -4.17
C HIS A 33 -4.16 18.97 -4.52
N LYS A 34 -3.39 18.97 -5.60
CA LYS A 34 -2.57 20.11 -6.02
C LYS A 34 -3.40 21.39 -6.25
N LYS A 35 -4.57 21.28 -6.87
CA LYS A 35 -5.46 22.44 -7.09
C LYS A 35 -6.00 23.04 -5.79
N ASN A 36 -6.04 22.24 -4.72
CA ASN A 36 -6.49 22.66 -3.39
C ASN A 36 -5.34 22.97 -2.43
N GLY A 37 -4.12 23.13 -2.95
CA GLY A 37 -2.93 23.48 -2.17
C GLY A 37 -2.32 22.33 -1.35
N PHE A 38 -2.67 21.09 -1.66
CA PHE A 38 -2.14 19.90 -1.01
C PHE A 38 -1.12 19.17 -1.89
N GLN A 39 -0.24 18.41 -1.26
CA GLN A 39 0.70 17.54 -1.96
C GLN A 39 -0.01 16.35 -2.57
N GLU A 40 0.27 16.07 -3.85
CA GLU A 40 -0.25 14.86 -4.51
C GLU A 40 0.38 13.60 -3.92
N PRO A 41 -0.39 12.52 -3.75
CA PRO A 41 0.17 11.22 -3.39
C PRO A 41 0.95 10.63 -4.55
N LEU A 42 2.02 9.91 -4.25
CA LEU A 42 2.81 9.18 -5.24
C LEU A 42 1.98 8.07 -5.95
N PHE A 43 1.06 7.47 -5.21
CA PHE A 43 0.10 6.50 -5.71
C PHE A 43 -1.21 6.60 -4.94
N ALA A 44 -2.34 6.42 -5.63
CA ALA A 44 -3.66 6.38 -5.01
C ALA A 44 -4.43 5.14 -5.46
N PHE A 45 -4.99 4.41 -4.50
CA PHE A 45 -5.92 3.33 -4.79
C PHE A 45 -7.28 3.93 -5.20
N SER A 46 -7.88 3.44 -6.29
CA SER A 46 -9.20 3.88 -6.77
C SER A 46 -10.33 3.52 -5.81
N LYS A 47 -10.14 2.47 -5.01
CA LYS A 47 -11.05 2.04 -3.94
C LYS A 47 -10.27 1.93 -2.64
N ALA A 48 -10.95 2.14 -1.51
CA ALA A 48 -10.36 1.92 -0.20
C ALA A 48 -10.04 0.43 -0.02
N VAL A 49 -8.76 0.10 0.11
CA VAL A 49 -8.28 -1.29 0.28
C VAL A 49 -7.95 -1.63 1.74
N GLY A 50 -7.97 -0.63 2.63
CA GLY A 50 -7.58 -0.82 4.02
C GLY A 50 -6.11 -1.22 4.14
N ILE A 51 -5.20 -0.32 3.81
CA ILE A 51 -3.75 -0.55 3.94
C ILE A 51 -3.42 -0.85 5.40
N SER A 52 -2.65 -1.91 5.66
CA SER A 52 -2.18 -2.28 6.99
C SER A 52 -0.69 -1.97 7.19
N GLU A 53 0.16 -2.36 6.25
CA GLU A 53 1.61 -2.17 6.38
C GLU A 53 2.25 -1.96 5.00
N LEU A 54 3.46 -1.38 5.00
CA LEU A 54 4.31 -1.21 3.81
C LEU A 54 5.73 -1.62 4.15
N ILE A 55 6.31 -2.52 3.36
CA ILE A 55 7.71 -2.92 3.48
C ILE A 55 8.46 -2.74 2.17
N HIS A 56 9.77 -2.50 2.27
CA HIS A 56 10.70 -2.57 1.16
C HIS A 56 11.32 -3.98 1.11
N ILE A 57 11.33 -4.60 -0.06
CA ILE A 57 11.90 -5.93 -0.23
C ILE A 57 13.42 -5.84 -0.43
N SER A 58 14.15 -6.61 0.38
CA SER A 58 15.58 -6.76 0.24
C SER A 58 15.95 -7.43 -1.10
N ASN A 59 17.08 -7.04 -1.66
CA ASN A 59 17.61 -7.55 -2.93
C ASN A 59 17.86 -9.06 -2.91
N ASN A 60 17.94 -9.70 -1.74
CA ASN A 60 18.20 -11.13 -1.60
C ASN A 60 16.94 -11.99 -1.79
N PHE A 61 15.73 -11.42 -1.78
CA PHE A 61 14.52 -12.20 -1.87
C PHE A 61 14.31 -12.80 -3.27
N SER A 62 14.38 -11.98 -4.30
CA SER A 62 14.20 -12.39 -5.69
C SER A 62 14.79 -11.37 -6.64
N SER A 63 15.44 -11.80 -7.71
CA SER A 63 15.92 -10.90 -8.77
C SER A 63 14.80 -10.11 -9.44
N PHE A 64 13.56 -10.65 -9.47
CA PHE A 64 12.39 -9.97 -10.03
C PHE A 64 11.74 -8.96 -9.06
N TRP A 65 12.11 -9.00 -7.78
CA TRP A 65 11.51 -8.16 -6.75
C TRP A 65 12.48 -7.11 -6.18
N ILE A 66 13.62 -6.94 -6.82
CA ILE A 66 14.62 -5.93 -6.41
C ILE A 66 13.99 -4.54 -6.41
N ASP A 67 14.20 -3.80 -5.32
CA ASP A 67 13.68 -2.45 -5.10
C ASP A 67 12.15 -2.35 -5.18
N ASN A 68 11.46 -3.45 -4.96
CA ASN A 68 10.00 -3.42 -4.86
C ASN A 68 9.53 -3.13 -3.43
N PHE A 69 8.37 -2.54 -3.35
CA PHE A 69 7.62 -2.35 -2.11
C PHE A 69 6.42 -3.30 -2.10
N LEU A 70 6.14 -3.87 -0.94
CA LEU A 70 4.92 -4.63 -0.72
C LEU A 70 4.03 -3.87 0.25
N ILE A 71 2.78 -3.71 -0.13
CA ILE A 71 1.73 -3.08 0.67
C ILE A 71 0.70 -4.15 0.98
N SER A 72 0.49 -4.46 2.25
CA SER A 72 -0.56 -5.38 2.68
C SER A 72 -1.88 -4.66 2.91
N SER A 73 -2.98 -5.39 2.79
CA SER A 73 -4.31 -4.82 2.94
C SER A 73 -5.27 -5.72 3.71
N LEU A 74 -6.16 -5.06 4.46
CA LEU A 74 -7.26 -5.69 5.19
C LEU A 74 -8.43 -5.97 4.26
N TRP A 75 -9.06 -4.92 3.77
CA TRP A 75 -10.25 -5.04 2.92
C TRP A 75 -9.94 -5.61 1.52
N GLY A 76 -8.79 -5.28 0.97
CA GLY A 76 -8.36 -5.79 -0.33
C GLY A 76 -7.93 -7.25 -0.30
N GLN A 77 -7.72 -7.87 0.87
CA GLN A 77 -7.28 -9.26 1.08
C GLN A 77 -6.09 -9.63 0.18
N SER A 78 -5.17 -8.68 0.01
CA SER A 78 -4.15 -8.76 -1.03
C SER A 78 -2.87 -8.09 -0.57
N ILE A 79 -1.78 -8.47 -1.22
CA ILE A 79 -0.55 -7.71 -1.26
C ILE A 79 -0.53 -6.95 -2.58
N TYR A 80 -0.10 -5.70 -2.53
CA TYR A 80 0.18 -4.89 -3.71
C TYR A 80 1.69 -4.73 -3.83
N ARG A 81 2.27 -5.28 -4.89
CA ARG A 81 3.68 -5.13 -5.21
C ARG A 81 3.84 -3.92 -6.13
N MET A 82 4.74 -3.02 -5.74
CA MET A 82 4.98 -1.78 -6.44
C MET A 82 6.47 -1.52 -6.62
N LYS A 83 6.82 -0.90 -7.75
CA LYS A 83 8.14 -0.32 -7.97
C LYS A 83 7.99 1.13 -8.40
N PHE A 84 8.85 1.97 -7.85
CA PHE A 84 8.93 3.39 -8.20
C PHE A 84 10.17 3.64 -9.07
N ASP A 85 10.16 4.75 -9.79
CA ASP A 85 11.37 5.24 -10.44
C ASP A 85 12.43 5.67 -9.40
N GLU A 86 13.65 5.90 -9.86
CA GLU A 86 14.80 6.22 -9.01
C GLU A 86 14.60 7.49 -8.16
N ASN A 87 13.81 8.44 -8.64
CA ASN A 87 13.54 9.71 -7.95
C ASN A 87 12.31 9.64 -7.03
N PHE A 88 11.59 8.52 -7.01
CA PHE A 88 10.28 8.39 -6.34
C PHE A 88 9.29 9.47 -6.80
N GLU A 89 9.18 9.68 -8.10
CA GLU A 89 8.23 10.62 -8.69
C GLU A 89 7.02 9.92 -9.29
N ARG A 90 7.15 8.66 -9.68
CA ARG A 90 6.07 7.86 -10.27
C ARG A 90 6.20 6.38 -9.99
N THR A 91 5.07 5.70 -10.00
CA THR A 91 5.00 4.23 -9.99
C THR A 91 5.26 3.71 -11.40
N ILE A 92 6.29 2.85 -11.56
CA ILE A 92 6.66 2.24 -12.84
C ILE A 92 6.17 0.80 -12.96
N PHE A 93 5.78 0.17 -11.85
CA PHE A 93 5.20 -1.17 -11.83
C PHE A 93 4.18 -1.29 -10.69
N PHE A 94 3.09 -2.00 -10.97
CA PHE A 94 2.04 -2.31 -9.99
C PHE A 94 1.43 -3.68 -10.27
N GLU A 95 1.33 -4.51 -9.25
CA GLU A 95 0.71 -5.83 -9.30
C GLU A 95 -0.13 -6.07 -8.05
N LYS A 96 -1.30 -6.69 -8.21
CA LYS A 96 -2.11 -7.16 -7.11
C LYS A 96 -1.96 -8.67 -6.96
N ILE A 97 -1.52 -9.12 -5.80
CA ILE A 97 -1.39 -10.53 -5.42
C ILE A 97 -2.51 -10.84 -4.43
N TYR A 98 -3.51 -11.60 -4.87
CA TYR A 98 -4.66 -11.95 -4.03
C TYR A 98 -4.30 -13.08 -3.07
N ILE A 99 -4.53 -12.87 -1.76
CA ILE A 99 -4.25 -13.83 -0.69
C ILE A 99 -5.54 -14.49 -0.19
N GLY A 100 -6.67 -13.79 -0.28
CA GLY A 100 -7.98 -14.31 0.14
C GLY A 100 -8.31 -14.10 1.62
N GLN A 101 -7.42 -13.46 2.38
CA GLN A 101 -7.61 -13.12 3.79
C GLN A 101 -7.13 -11.70 4.08
N ARG A 102 -7.65 -11.12 5.15
CA ARG A 102 -7.19 -9.83 5.68
C ARG A 102 -5.79 -9.98 6.24
N ILE A 103 -4.86 -9.14 5.77
CA ILE A 103 -3.46 -9.18 6.19
C ILE A 103 -3.24 -8.03 7.16
N ARG A 104 -3.00 -8.34 8.44
CA ARG A 104 -2.79 -7.34 9.51
C ARG A 104 -1.40 -6.73 9.48
N ASP A 105 -0.42 -7.54 9.12
CA ASP A 105 0.98 -7.16 9.13
C ASP A 105 1.74 -7.95 8.07
N ILE A 106 2.85 -7.39 7.59
CA ILE A 106 3.74 -8.02 6.62
C ILE A 106 5.19 -7.73 7.00
N LYS A 107 6.05 -8.73 6.97
CA LYS A 107 7.46 -8.56 7.30
C LYS A 107 8.37 -9.43 6.46
N TYR A 108 9.47 -8.85 5.98
CA TYR A 108 10.54 -9.63 5.38
C TYR A 108 11.46 -10.20 6.47
N HIS A 109 11.66 -11.52 6.44
CA HIS A 109 12.53 -12.24 7.38
C HIS A 109 13.83 -12.66 6.70
N ASN A 110 14.92 -11.94 6.99
CA ASN A 110 16.21 -12.11 6.31
C ASN A 110 16.77 -13.54 6.38
N LYS A 111 16.76 -14.18 7.56
CA LYS A 111 17.34 -15.52 7.74
C LYS A 111 16.57 -16.61 6.99
N LEU A 112 15.24 -16.48 6.88
CA LEU A 112 14.39 -17.41 6.14
C LEU A 112 14.31 -17.06 4.66
N ASN A 113 14.78 -15.88 4.28
CA ASN A 113 14.58 -15.31 2.95
C ASN A 113 13.11 -15.40 2.50
N ALA A 114 12.21 -14.98 3.36
CA ALA A 114 10.77 -15.13 3.20
C ALA A 114 10.02 -13.88 3.62
N VAL A 115 8.86 -13.65 3.02
CA VAL A 115 7.89 -12.66 3.45
C VAL A 115 6.85 -13.34 4.33
N LEU A 116 6.68 -12.85 5.54
CA LEU A 116 5.71 -13.35 6.53
C LEU A 116 4.47 -12.46 6.54
N LEU A 117 3.29 -13.06 6.63
CA LEU A 117 2.00 -12.40 6.64
C LEU A 117 1.22 -12.78 7.90
N ALA A 118 0.77 -11.81 8.68
CA ALA A 118 -0.19 -12.06 9.76
C ALA A 118 -1.62 -12.11 9.20
N LEU A 119 -2.19 -13.30 9.09
CA LEU A 119 -3.50 -13.55 8.51
C LEU A 119 -4.59 -13.49 9.60
N GLU A 120 -5.57 -12.58 9.42
CA GLU A 120 -6.55 -12.28 10.48
C GLU A 120 -7.60 -13.37 10.66
N GLU A 121 -8.15 -13.90 9.55
CA GLU A 121 -9.31 -14.81 9.66
C GLU A 121 -8.93 -16.18 10.23
N THR A 122 -7.73 -16.69 9.89
CA THR A 122 -7.26 -17.99 10.39
C THR A 122 -6.38 -17.88 11.64
N GLY A 123 -5.83 -16.68 11.91
CA GLY A 123 -4.83 -16.49 12.98
C GLY A 123 -3.47 -17.12 12.66
N GLU A 124 -3.20 -17.41 11.39
CA GLU A 124 -1.99 -18.08 10.92
C GLU A 124 -0.93 -17.09 10.44
N ILE A 125 0.28 -17.59 10.31
CA ILE A 125 1.38 -16.91 9.62
C ILE A 125 1.51 -17.49 8.21
N GLY A 126 1.11 -16.69 7.21
CA GLY A 126 1.38 -16.99 5.81
C GLY A 126 2.86 -16.78 5.47
N ILE A 127 3.42 -17.62 4.60
CA ILE A 127 4.84 -17.54 4.19
C ILE A 127 4.91 -17.49 2.67
N ILE A 128 5.56 -16.45 2.14
CA ILE A 128 5.91 -16.36 0.72
C ILE A 128 7.42 -16.58 0.61
N THR A 129 7.80 -17.58 -0.19
CA THR A 129 9.18 -17.90 -0.48
C THR A 129 9.48 -17.68 -1.97
N ASN A 130 10.73 -17.39 -2.29
CA ASN A 130 11.25 -17.44 -3.65
C ASN A 130 11.70 -18.89 -3.93
N LYS A 131 10.99 -19.56 -4.82
CA LYS A 131 11.39 -20.89 -5.34
C LYS A 131 11.97 -20.76 -6.73
#